data_3045499b02b7738f8f46b9c3057360fb
#
_entry.id   3045499b02b7738f8f46b9c3057360fb
#
_cell.length_a   1.000
_cell.length_b   1.000
_cell.length_c   1.000
_cell.angle_alpha   90.00
_cell.angle_beta   90.00
_cell.angle_gamma   90.00
#
_symmetry.space_group_name_H-M   'P 1'
#
loop_
_entity.id
_entity.type
_entity.pdbx_description
1 polymer ?
#
loop_
_entity_poly.entity_id
_entity_poly.type
_entity_poly.pdbx_seq_one_letter_code
_entity_poly.pdbx_strand_id
1 'polypeptide(L)'
;LSIESPARVKLAGISSTLATNSIAQGKIKAVGLVLIGYDRDLLQSYGLESKFATRNFAYFQGGHTAQGEEQAPLDLEGIRQWFRENGEELEALAISSYFSPLNPKHEEQVFQALKEETDIPVVLGHQLSTQLDSVKRAATASLNASLVAVMHEFIQAVKSSMKDLGFNAPLMIVKGDGSLMPYTEAVKKPVETVLSGPAASTIGGRFLSSCSEALVVDVGGTTTDMALIDEGTIAVSEKGARVGEIETAVRAARIRTVCIGCD
;
A
#
# COMPACT_ATOMS: atom_id res chain seq x y z
N LEU A 1 2.19 26.32 15.69
CA LEU A 1 0.86 26.24 16.30
C LEU A 1 1.04 26.00 17.79
N SER A 2 0.81 27.02 18.63
CA SER A 2 0.70 26.83 20.08
C SER A 2 -0.72 26.33 20.37
N ILE A 3 -0.87 25.07 20.77
CA ILE A 3 -2.15 24.55 21.22
C ILE A 3 -2.22 24.77 22.74
N GLU A 4 -3.04 25.71 23.18
CA GLU A 4 -3.16 26.09 24.60
C GLU A 4 -3.63 24.94 25.50
N SER A 5 -4.30 23.94 24.95
CA SER A 5 -4.78 22.76 25.70
C SER A 5 -4.78 21.49 24.84
N PRO A 6 -3.68 20.70 24.86
CA PRO A 6 -3.60 19.42 24.14
C PRO A 6 -4.73 18.44 24.49
N ALA A 7 -5.23 18.48 25.73
CA ALA A 7 -6.33 17.63 26.19
C ALA A 7 -7.68 17.89 25.46
N ARG A 8 -7.86 19.03 24.79
CA ARG A 8 -9.06 19.35 24.01
C ARG A 8 -9.05 18.76 22.62
N VAL A 9 -7.90 18.28 22.13
CA VAL A 9 -7.78 17.63 20.82
C VAL A 9 -8.46 16.27 20.88
N LYS A 10 -9.47 16.08 20.04
CA LYS A 10 -10.28 14.85 20.01
C LYS A 10 -9.78 13.83 18.98
N LEU A 11 -9.02 14.28 17.98
CA LEU A 11 -8.50 13.45 16.91
C LEU A 11 -7.27 14.12 16.31
N ALA A 12 -6.23 13.35 16.03
CA ALA A 12 -5.07 13.74 15.22
C ALA A 12 -5.14 13.03 13.87
N GLY A 13 -5.34 13.77 12.80
CA GLY A 13 -5.32 13.25 11.42
C GLY A 13 -4.02 13.65 10.74
N ILE A 14 -3.30 12.70 10.15
CA ILE A 14 -2.03 12.96 9.47
C ILE A 14 -2.10 12.39 8.06
N SER A 15 -1.75 13.22 7.07
CA SER A 15 -1.37 12.78 5.73
C SER A 15 0.15 12.79 5.60
N SER A 16 0.70 11.92 4.78
CA SER A 16 2.14 11.83 4.57
C SER A 16 2.47 11.48 3.13
N THR A 17 3.47 12.16 2.57
CA THR A 17 4.08 11.80 1.29
C THR A 17 5.13 10.70 1.42
N LEU A 18 5.29 10.12 2.63
CA LEU A 18 6.35 9.16 2.96
C LEU A 18 6.38 7.97 1.99
N ALA A 19 5.23 7.32 1.78
CA ALA A 19 5.13 6.18 0.87
C ALA A 19 5.53 6.57 -0.57
N THR A 20 4.97 7.66 -1.09
CA THR A 20 5.27 8.15 -2.44
C THR A 20 6.75 8.55 -2.59
N ASN A 21 7.31 9.23 -1.59
CA ASN A 21 8.71 9.66 -1.60
C ASN A 21 9.67 8.48 -1.47
N SER A 22 9.38 7.49 -0.63
CA SER A 22 10.22 6.28 -0.49
C SER A 22 10.33 5.52 -1.81
N ILE A 23 9.21 5.41 -2.54
CA ILE A 23 9.17 4.79 -3.86
C ILE A 23 9.98 5.61 -4.87
N ALA A 24 9.72 6.92 -4.95
CA ALA A 24 10.39 7.82 -5.89
C ALA A 24 11.92 7.89 -5.68
N GLN A 25 12.39 7.78 -4.44
CA GLN A 25 13.81 7.81 -4.07
C GLN A 25 14.47 6.43 -4.11
N GLY A 26 13.74 5.37 -4.45
CA GLY A 26 14.26 3.99 -4.42
C GLY A 26 14.64 3.49 -3.01
N LYS A 27 14.17 4.15 -1.97
CA LYS A 27 14.39 3.78 -0.56
C LYS A 27 13.38 2.74 -0.09
N ILE A 28 13.16 1.75 -0.94
CA ILE A 28 12.30 0.61 -0.62
C ILE A 28 13.16 -0.50 -0.02
N LYS A 29 12.61 -1.17 0.97
CA LYS A 29 13.29 -2.27 1.66
C LYS A 29 13.42 -3.50 0.77
N ALA A 30 14.37 -4.37 1.10
CA ALA A 30 14.54 -5.64 0.40
C ALA A 30 13.33 -6.55 0.66
N VAL A 31 12.56 -6.86 -0.36
CA VAL A 31 11.32 -7.64 -0.28
C VAL A 31 11.43 -8.90 -1.12
N GLY A 32 11.04 -10.04 -0.54
CA GLY A 32 10.75 -11.26 -1.29
C GLY A 32 9.28 -11.28 -1.75
N LEU A 33 9.01 -11.86 -2.93
CA LEU A 33 7.65 -12.06 -3.42
C LEU A 33 7.45 -13.52 -3.82
N VAL A 34 6.56 -14.20 -3.12
CA VAL A 34 6.12 -15.58 -3.40
C VAL A 34 4.89 -15.53 -4.29
N LEU A 35 4.99 -16.08 -5.50
CA LEU A 35 3.94 -16.16 -6.50
C LEU A 35 3.43 -17.60 -6.63
N ILE A 36 2.18 -17.84 -6.18
CA ILE A 36 1.60 -19.18 -6.11
C ILE A 36 0.55 -19.35 -7.23
N GLY A 37 0.77 -20.32 -8.12
CA GLY A 37 -0.13 -20.65 -9.22
C GLY A 37 -0.11 -19.62 -10.36
N TYR A 38 0.89 -18.77 -10.43
CA TYR A 38 1.10 -17.84 -11.56
C TYR A 38 1.76 -18.56 -12.73
N ASP A 39 1.33 -18.24 -13.94
CA ASP A 39 1.95 -18.70 -15.18
C ASP A 39 3.21 -17.88 -15.47
N ARG A 40 4.37 -18.48 -15.25
CA ARG A 40 5.68 -17.85 -15.43
C ARG A 40 5.91 -17.42 -16.88
N ASP A 41 5.58 -18.29 -17.84
CA ASP A 41 5.86 -18.04 -19.25
C ASP A 41 4.98 -16.88 -19.75
N LEU A 42 3.74 -16.81 -19.28
CA LEU A 42 2.84 -15.70 -19.58
C LEU A 42 3.41 -14.37 -19.03
N LEU A 43 3.81 -14.35 -17.74
CA LEU A 43 4.32 -13.12 -17.13
C LEU A 43 5.59 -12.62 -17.82
N GLN A 44 6.49 -13.52 -18.17
CA GLN A 44 7.74 -13.20 -18.88
C GLN A 44 7.47 -12.70 -20.32
N SER A 45 6.62 -13.41 -21.07
CA SER A 45 6.32 -13.06 -22.46
C SER A 45 5.71 -11.65 -22.60
N TYR A 46 4.93 -11.22 -21.61
CA TYR A 46 4.32 -9.89 -21.60
C TYR A 46 5.06 -8.87 -20.73
N GLY A 47 6.24 -9.21 -20.20
CA GLY A 47 7.06 -8.32 -19.38
C GLY A 47 6.38 -7.87 -18.07
N LEU A 48 5.40 -8.66 -17.57
CA LEU A 48 4.60 -8.30 -16.40
C LEU A 48 5.36 -8.33 -15.07
N GLU A 49 6.48 -9.06 -15.04
CA GLU A 49 7.39 -9.09 -13.89
C GLU A 49 7.97 -7.70 -13.55
N SER A 50 8.07 -6.81 -14.55
CA SER A 50 8.53 -5.43 -14.35
C SER A 50 7.59 -4.59 -13.48
N LYS A 51 6.34 -5.01 -13.32
CA LYS A 51 5.32 -4.34 -12.48
C LYS A 51 5.48 -4.61 -10.99
N PHE A 52 6.28 -5.59 -10.58
CA PHE A 52 6.50 -5.87 -9.17
C PHE A 52 7.49 -4.88 -8.55
N ALA A 53 7.27 -4.53 -7.28
CA ALA A 53 8.12 -3.62 -6.54
C ALA A 53 9.48 -4.25 -6.12
N THR A 54 9.71 -5.49 -6.48
CA THR A 54 10.95 -6.23 -6.19
C THR A 54 11.39 -7.04 -7.38
N ARG A 55 12.70 -7.36 -7.43
CA ARG A 55 13.27 -8.34 -8.37
C ARG A 55 13.54 -9.69 -7.71
N ASN A 56 13.37 -9.78 -6.40
CA ASN A 56 13.53 -11.01 -5.64
C ASN A 56 12.18 -11.70 -5.50
N PHE A 57 11.80 -12.52 -6.48
CA PHE A 57 10.54 -13.26 -6.50
C PHE A 57 10.73 -14.67 -7.04
N ALA A 58 9.84 -15.58 -6.64
CA ALA A 58 9.84 -16.96 -7.12
C ALA A 58 8.42 -17.48 -7.36
N TYR A 59 8.31 -18.44 -8.27
CA TYR A 59 7.06 -19.08 -8.67
C TYR A 59 6.95 -20.46 -8.05
N PHE A 60 5.76 -20.74 -7.52
CA PHE A 60 5.46 -22.04 -6.88
C PHE A 60 4.14 -22.60 -7.39
N GLN A 61 4.05 -23.91 -7.42
CA GLN A 61 2.83 -24.62 -7.76
C GLN A 61 1.75 -24.34 -6.69
N GLY A 62 0.49 -24.32 -7.13
CA GLY A 62 -0.67 -24.02 -6.29
C GLY A 62 -1.70 -23.16 -7.01
N GLY A 63 -2.36 -22.28 -6.23
CA GLY A 63 -3.37 -21.38 -6.75
C GLY A 63 -4.76 -22.01 -6.79
N HIS A 64 -5.73 -21.19 -7.18
CA HIS A 64 -7.15 -21.56 -7.25
C HIS A 64 -7.74 -21.21 -8.62
N THR A 65 -8.87 -21.79 -8.94
CA THR A 65 -9.64 -21.47 -10.14
C THR A 65 -10.54 -20.25 -9.90
N ALA A 66 -11.20 -19.75 -10.96
CA ALA A 66 -12.22 -18.70 -10.87
C ALA A 66 -13.47 -19.11 -10.06
N GLN A 67 -13.60 -20.37 -9.69
CA GLN A 67 -14.64 -20.92 -8.80
C GLN A 67 -14.16 -21.05 -7.36
N GLY A 68 -12.88 -20.73 -7.09
CA GLY A 68 -12.25 -20.89 -5.77
C GLY A 68 -11.81 -22.31 -5.43
N GLU A 69 -11.85 -23.21 -6.41
CA GLU A 69 -11.36 -24.59 -6.24
C GLU A 69 -9.83 -24.63 -6.33
N GLU A 70 -9.19 -25.54 -5.63
CA GLU A 70 -7.74 -25.73 -5.70
C GLU A 70 -7.34 -26.17 -7.10
N GLN A 71 -6.50 -25.40 -7.78
CA GLN A 71 -6.03 -25.69 -9.13
C GLN A 71 -4.91 -26.73 -9.15
N ALA A 72 -4.03 -26.67 -8.17
CA ALA A 72 -2.94 -27.59 -7.94
C ALA A 72 -2.57 -27.61 -6.46
N PRO A 73 -1.99 -28.71 -5.92
CA PRO A 73 -1.47 -28.76 -4.57
C PRO A 73 -0.42 -27.67 -4.33
N LEU A 74 -0.44 -27.06 -3.14
CA LEU A 74 0.54 -26.06 -2.75
C LEU A 74 1.93 -26.68 -2.58
N ASP A 75 2.93 -26.15 -3.27
CA ASP A 75 4.34 -26.49 -3.06
C ASP A 75 4.91 -25.74 -1.84
N LEU A 76 4.45 -26.13 -0.64
CA LEU A 76 4.84 -25.48 0.60
C LEU A 76 6.32 -25.73 0.95
N GLU A 77 6.85 -26.92 0.65
CA GLU A 77 8.25 -27.23 0.98
C GLU A 77 9.22 -26.47 0.06
N GLY A 78 8.89 -26.34 -1.23
CA GLY A 78 9.66 -25.50 -2.15
C GLY A 78 9.70 -24.02 -1.69
N ILE A 79 8.58 -23.49 -1.18
CA ILE A 79 8.52 -22.14 -0.62
C ILE A 79 9.42 -22.00 0.61
N ARG A 80 9.37 -22.97 1.53
CA ARG A 80 10.23 -22.99 2.74
C ARG A 80 11.70 -23.06 2.37
N GLN A 81 12.06 -23.90 1.42
CA GLN A 81 13.43 -24.02 0.96
C GLN A 81 13.92 -22.71 0.34
N TRP A 82 13.13 -22.12 -0.57
CA TRP A 82 13.47 -20.83 -1.16
C TRP A 82 13.65 -19.74 -0.09
N PHE A 83 12.78 -19.72 0.93
CA PHE A 83 12.88 -18.75 2.02
C PHE A 83 14.14 -18.96 2.86
N ARG A 84 14.55 -20.20 3.16
CA ARG A 84 15.81 -20.48 3.86
C ARG A 84 17.05 -20.05 3.08
N GLU A 85 16.98 -20.14 1.75
CA GLU A 85 18.10 -19.77 0.87
C GLU A 85 18.22 -18.26 0.63
N ASN A 86 17.10 -17.53 0.68
CA ASN A 86 17.05 -16.11 0.28
C ASN A 86 16.58 -15.16 1.41
N GLY A 87 16.04 -15.70 2.50
CA GLY A 87 15.33 -14.93 3.54
C GLY A 87 16.24 -14.06 4.40
N GLU A 88 17.53 -14.39 4.56
CA GLU A 88 18.46 -13.62 5.40
C GLU A 88 18.63 -12.16 4.95
N GLU A 89 18.51 -11.89 3.65
CA GLU A 89 18.64 -10.54 3.09
C GLU A 89 17.30 -9.80 3.03
N LEU A 90 16.18 -10.46 3.37
CA LEU A 90 14.85 -9.88 3.26
C LEU A 90 14.48 -9.11 4.53
N GLU A 91 13.92 -7.92 4.33
CA GLU A 91 13.31 -7.11 5.40
C GLU A 91 11.77 -7.30 5.47
N ALA A 92 11.16 -7.86 4.45
CA ALA A 92 9.74 -8.22 4.41
C ALA A 92 9.46 -9.26 3.32
N LEU A 93 8.34 -9.96 3.43
CA LEU A 93 7.87 -10.94 2.47
C LEU A 93 6.45 -10.61 2.02
N ALA A 94 6.20 -10.68 0.72
CA ALA A 94 4.86 -10.63 0.14
C ALA A 94 4.48 -12.00 -0.41
N ILE A 95 3.24 -12.42 -0.21
CA ILE A 95 2.69 -13.67 -0.73
C ILE A 95 1.47 -13.33 -1.58
N SER A 96 1.44 -13.78 -2.82
CA SER A 96 0.29 -13.61 -3.70
C SER A 96 -0.04 -14.91 -4.42
N SER A 97 -1.27 -15.38 -4.23
CA SER A 97 -1.77 -16.59 -4.88
C SER A 97 -2.79 -16.25 -5.96
N TYR A 98 -2.79 -17.03 -7.03
CA TYR A 98 -3.75 -16.88 -8.12
C TYR A 98 -5.17 -17.11 -7.58
N PHE A 99 -6.11 -16.18 -7.87
CA PHE A 99 -7.47 -16.14 -7.34
C PHE A 99 -7.60 -16.15 -5.80
N SER A 100 -6.59 -15.70 -5.05
CA SER A 100 -6.67 -15.64 -3.58
C SER A 100 -7.82 -14.81 -3.00
N PRO A 101 -8.41 -13.80 -3.67
CA PRO A 101 -9.63 -13.16 -3.16
C PRO A 101 -10.85 -14.09 -3.07
N LEU A 102 -10.88 -15.16 -3.87
CA LEU A 102 -11.95 -16.17 -3.86
C LEU A 102 -11.65 -17.30 -2.87
N ASN A 103 -10.37 -17.64 -2.73
CA ASN A 103 -9.91 -18.63 -1.76
C ASN A 103 -8.49 -18.29 -1.27
N PRO A 104 -8.33 -17.74 -0.05
CA PRO A 104 -7.04 -17.31 0.47
C PRO A 104 -6.19 -18.43 1.05
N LYS A 105 -6.68 -19.66 1.06
CA LYS A 105 -6.10 -20.81 1.78
C LYS A 105 -4.60 -20.98 1.56
N HIS A 106 -4.10 -20.87 0.33
CA HIS A 106 -2.67 -21.05 0.06
C HIS A 106 -1.82 -19.92 0.63
N GLU A 107 -2.26 -18.66 0.54
CA GLU A 107 -1.55 -17.54 1.19
C GLU A 107 -1.51 -17.72 2.71
N GLU A 108 -2.62 -18.15 3.32
CA GLU A 108 -2.73 -18.40 4.76
C GLU A 108 -1.86 -19.58 5.22
N GLN A 109 -1.82 -20.67 4.44
CA GLN A 109 -0.98 -21.84 4.74
C GLN A 109 0.50 -21.46 4.72
N VAL A 110 0.96 -20.70 3.71
CA VAL A 110 2.35 -20.23 3.66
C VAL A 110 2.65 -19.29 4.83
N PHE A 111 1.74 -18.37 5.14
CA PHE A 111 1.90 -17.48 6.29
C PHE A 111 2.07 -18.26 7.60
N GLN A 112 1.21 -19.24 7.87
CA GLN A 112 1.30 -20.04 9.11
C GLN A 112 2.60 -20.85 9.15
N ALA A 113 3.06 -21.39 8.02
CA ALA A 113 4.27 -22.17 7.96
C ALA A 113 5.54 -21.32 8.18
N LEU A 114 5.58 -20.10 7.67
CA LEU A 114 6.74 -19.21 7.80
C LEU A 114 6.75 -18.40 9.10
N LYS A 115 5.59 -18.18 9.74
CA LYS A 115 5.47 -17.45 11.00
C LYS A 115 6.35 -17.99 12.12
N GLU A 116 6.64 -19.29 12.11
CA GLU A 116 7.50 -19.94 13.10
C GLU A 116 8.99 -19.88 12.70
N GLU A 117 9.29 -19.54 11.44
CA GLU A 117 10.65 -19.51 10.89
C GLU A 117 11.21 -18.07 10.80
N THR A 118 10.39 -17.03 10.96
CA THR A 118 10.85 -15.65 10.78
C THR A 118 10.00 -14.62 11.54
N ASP A 119 10.67 -13.53 11.94
CA ASP A 119 10.04 -12.34 12.55
C ASP A 119 9.82 -11.19 11.54
N ILE A 120 10.25 -11.35 10.27
CA ILE A 120 10.03 -10.30 9.29
C ILE A 120 8.54 -10.14 8.96
N PRO A 121 8.08 -8.93 8.60
CA PRO A 121 6.70 -8.70 8.18
C PRO A 121 6.33 -9.54 6.97
N VAL A 122 5.20 -10.27 7.05
CA VAL A 122 4.64 -11.04 5.94
C VAL A 122 3.31 -10.42 5.52
N VAL A 123 3.20 -10.08 4.25
CA VAL A 123 2.02 -9.44 3.64
C VAL A 123 1.30 -10.43 2.75
N LEU A 124 -0.02 -10.58 2.95
CA LEU A 124 -0.88 -11.45 2.15
C LEU A 124 -1.66 -10.61 1.12
N GLY A 125 -1.57 -10.98 -0.15
CA GLY A 125 -2.16 -10.24 -1.25
C GLY A 125 -3.68 -10.09 -1.15
N HIS A 126 -4.40 -11.15 -0.73
CA HIS A 126 -5.85 -11.11 -0.58
C HIS A 126 -6.35 -10.10 0.47
N GLN A 127 -5.50 -9.72 1.44
CA GLN A 127 -5.86 -8.74 2.47
C GLN A 127 -5.80 -7.29 1.97
N LEU A 128 -5.15 -7.05 0.83
CA LEU A 128 -4.95 -5.71 0.26
C LEU A 128 -5.98 -5.38 -0.82
N SER A 129 -6.52 -6.38 -1.51
CA SER A 129 -7.47 -6.16 -2.59
C SER A 129 -8.36 -7.38 -2.84
N THR A 130 -9.63 -7.09 -3.11
CA THR A 130 -10.62 -8.08 -3.57
C THR A 130 -10.69 -8.16 -5.11
N GLN A 131 -9.93 -7.35 -5.83
CA GLN A 131 -9.88 -7.40 -7.30
C GLN A 131 -9.22 -8.71 -7.77
N LEU A 132 -9.77 -9.29 -8.84
CA LEU A 132 -9.27 -10.56 -9.39
C LEU A 132 -8.02 -10.41 -10.26
N ASP A 133 -7.57 -9.17 -10.55
CA ASP A 133 -6.31 -8.89 -11.24
C ASP A 133 -5.11 -9.35 -10.39
N SER A 134 -4.66 -10.58 -10.66
CA SER A 134 -3.61 -11.22 -9.87
C SER A 134 -2.26 -10.49 -9.98
N VAL A 135 -1.90 -9.99 -11.17
CA VAL A 135 -0.64 -9.27 -11.38
C VAL A 135 -0.62 -7.97 -10.58
N LYS A 136 -1.71 -7.21 -10.67
CA LYS A 136 -1.83 -5.97 -9.91
C LYS A 136 -1.86 -6.21 -8.40
N ARG A 137 -2.48 -7.31 -7.95
CA ARG A 137 -2.47 -7.70 -6.54
C ARG A 137 -1.06 -8.08 -6.06
N ALA A 138 -0.29 -8.85 -6.84
CA ALA A 138 1.11 -9.16 -6.53
C ALA A 138 1.99 -7.90 -6.48
N ALA A 139 1.82 -6.99 -7.43
CA ALA A 139 2.48 -5.68 -7.42
C ALA A 139 2.13 -4.87 -6.18
N THR A 140 0.84 -4.84 -5.80
CA THR A 140 0.38 -4.17 -4.58
C THR A 140 0.96 -4.80 -3.32
N ALA A 141 1.01 -6.14 -3.25
CA ALA A 141 1.54 -6.85 -2.09
C ALA A 141 3.05 -6.59 -1.91
N SER A 142 3.83 -6.68 -2.98
CA SER A 142 5.27 -6.39 -2.95
C SER A 142 5.55 -4.93 -2.58
N LEU A 143 4.77 -3.99 -3.12
CA LEU A 143 4.89 -2.58 -2.76
C LEU A 143 4.50 -2.34 -1.29
N ASN A 144 3.41 -2.94 -0.82
CA ASN A 144 3.01 -2.83 0.57
C ASN A 144 4.11 -3.33 1.51
N ALA A 145 4.65 -4.51 1.24
CA ALA A 145 5.71 -5.11 2.04
C ALA A 145 6.94 -4.19 2.14
N SER A 146 7.33 -3.54 1.04
CA SER A 146 8.46 -2.60 1.01
C SER A 146 8.28 -1.34 1.86
N LEU A 147 7.04 -1.02 2.21
CA LEU A 147 6.68 0.20 2.97
C LEU A 147 6.38 -0.07 4.44
N VAL A 148 6.23 -1.33 4.88
CA VAL A 148 5.80 -1.67 6.26
C VAL A 148 6.77 -1.11 7.30
N ALA A 149 8.07 -1.34 7.14
CA ALA A 149 9.09 -0.86 8.09
C ALA A 149 9.13 0.68 8.14
N VAL A 150 9.11 1.32 6.97
CA VAL A 150 9.13 2.79 6.85
C VAL A 150 7.90 3.41 7.53
N MET A 151 6.72 2.82 7.33
CA MET A 151 5.50 3.28 7.98
C MET A 151 5.53 3.04 9.49
N HIS A 152 6.07 1.92 9.93
CA HIS A 152 6.23 1.63 11.35
C HIS A 152 7.11 2.69 12.06
N GLU A 153 8.29 2.97 11.51
CA GLU A 153 9.20 4.00 12.03
C GLU A 153 8.52 5.38 12.09
N PHE A 154 7.84 5.76 11.02
CA PHE A 154 7.09 7.02 10.96
C PHE A 154 6.03 7.12 12.05
N ILE A 155 5.20 6.09 12.22
CA ILE A 155 4.15 6.07 13.24
C ILE A 155 4.74 6.13 14.65
N GLN A 156 5.85 5.44 14.92
CA GLN A 156 6.52 5.52 16.23
C GLN A 156 7.03 6.94 16.51
N ALA A 157 7.65 7.60 15.54
CA ALA A 157 8.12 8.99 15.69
C ALA A 157 6.95 9.96 15.96
N VAL A 158 5.84 9.81 15.22
CA VAL A 158 4.63 10.63 15.43
C VAL A 158 4.06 10.41 16.82
N LYS A 159 3.92 9.17 17.27
CA LYS A 159 3.38 8.84 18.61
C LYS A 159 4.28 9.38 19.74
N SER A 160 5.60 9.29 19.58
CA SER A 160 6.52 9.90 20.53
C SER A 160 6.33 11.40 20.61
N SER A 161 6.29 12.10 19.47
CA SER A 161 6.08 13.54 19.41
C SER A 161 4.72 13.96 20.01
N MET A 162 3.65 13.19 19.73
CA MET A 162 2.35 13.44 20.33
C MET A 162 2.38 13.33 21.86
N LYS A 163 3.06 12.30 22.36
CA LYS A 163 3.22 12.08 23.82
C LYS A 163 4.01 13.23 24.46
N ASP A 164 5.12 13.63 23.86
CA ASP A 164 5.99 14.71 24.36
C ASP A 164 5.26 16.07 24.40
N LEU A 165 4.33 16.28 23.45
CA LEU A 165 3.48 17.45 23.39
C LEU A 165 2.18 17.34 24.23
N GLY A 166 1.98 16.23 24.94
CA GLY A 166 0.83 16.02 25.83
C GLY A 166 -0.48 15.69 25.11
N PHE A 167 -0.44 15.22 23.85
CA PHE A 167 -1.63 14.79 23.10
C PHE A 167 -2.00 13.34 23.43
N ASN A 168 -3.26 13.11 23.81
CA ASN A 168 -3.84 11.79 24.05
C ASN A 168 -4.93 11.44 23.01
N ALA A 169 -5.03 12.21 21.93
CA ALA A 169 -6.02 12.00 20.89
C ALA A 169 -5.72 10.72 20.07
N PRO A 170 -6.75 10.01 19.58
CA PRO A 170 -6.57 8.93 18.61
C PRO A 170 -5.84 9.42 17.36
N LEU A 171 -4.83 8.65 16.92
CA LEU A 171 -4.09 8.93 15.70
C LEU A 171 -4.73 8.22 14.52
N MET A 172 -5.12 8.99 13.52
CA MET A 172 -5.67 8.53 12.26
C MET A 172 -4.76 8.94 11.10
N ILE A 173 -4.67 8.09 10.10
CA ILE A 173 -3.86 8.33 8.90
C ILE A 173 -4.80 8.51 7.72
N VAL A 174 -4.53 9.53 6.91
CA VAL A 174 -5.29 9.78 5.67
C VAL A 174 -4.88 8.76 4.62
N LYS A 175 -5.89 8.17 3.97
CA LYS A 175 -5.71 7.25 2.84
C LYS A 175 -5.64 8.03 1.52
N GLY A 176 -5.17 7.34 0.48
CA GLY A 176 -5.11 7.89 -0.87
C GLY A 176 -6.48 8.24 -1.47
N ASP A 177 -7.57 7.64 -0.98
CA ASP A 177 -8.94 7.97 -1.37
C ASP A 177 -9.56 9.10 -0.53
N GLY A 178 -8.79 9.66 0.40
CA GLY A 178 -9.22 10.74 1.29
C GLY A 178 -9.93 10.29 2.57
N SER A 179 -10.24 9.02 2.74
CA SER A 179 -10.78 8.50 3.98
C SER A 179 -9.71 8.40 5.07
N LEU A 180 -10.13 8.14 6.32
CA LEU A 180 -9.24 7.96 7.45
C LEU A 180 -9.19 6.49 7.87
N MET A 181 -8.01 6.03 8.28
CA MET A 181 -7.84 4.74 8.94
C MET A 181 -7.04 4.88 10.25
N PRO A 182 -7.26 4.00 11.24
CA PRO A 182 -6.42 3.95 12.43
C PRO A 182 -4.95 3.70 12.07
N TYR A 183 -4.01 4.28 12.83
CA TYR A 183 -2.59 4.07 12.60
C TYR A 183 -2.19 2.58 12.63
N THR A 184 -2.90 1.76 13.40
CA THR A 184 -2.68 0.30 13.49
C THR A 184 -2.93 -0.42 12.17
N GLU A 185 -3.87 0.06 11.37
CA GLU A 185 -4.12 -0.44 10.02
C GLU A 185 -3.15 0.15 9.01
N ALA A 186 -2.77 1.44 9.17
CA ALA A 186 -1.79 2.07 8.30
C ALA A 186 -0.41 1.36 8.33
N VAL A 187 0.01 0.84 9.48
CA VAL A 187 1.23 0.03 9.61
C VAL A 187 1.14 -1.27 8.81
N LYS A 188 -0.04 -1.92 8.76
CA LYS A 188 -0.25 -3.16 8.03
C LYS A 188 -0.43 -2.94 6.53
N LYS A 189 -1.10 -1.84 6.16
CA LYS A 189 -1.47 -1.50 4.78
C LYS A 189 -0.95 -0.12 4.36
N PRO A 190 0.37 0.15 4.47
CA PRO A 190 0.94 1.44 4.12
C PRO A 190 0.68 1.84 2.66
N VAL A 191 0.51 0.91 1.75
CA VAL A 191 0.16 1.19 0.34
C VAL A 191 -1.14 1.99 0.20
N GLU A 192 -2.08 1.89 1.15
CA GLU A 192 -3.31 2.67 1.14
C GLU A 192 -3.09 4.17 1.44
N THR A 193 -1.90 4.55 1.92
CA THR A 193 -1.54 5.97 2.18
C THR A 193 -0.91 6.66 0.97
N VAL A 194 -0.70 5.94 -0.12
CA VAL A 194 -0.19 6.50 -1.37
C VAL A 194 -1.15 7.57 -1.88
N LEU A 195 -0.62 8.72 -2.30
CA LEU A 195 -1.37 9.91 -2.72
C LEU A 195 -2.23 10.55 -1.61
N SER A 196 -1.98 10.25 -0.33
CA SER A 196 -2.75 10.83 0.78
C SER A 196 -2.58 12.35 0.93
N GLY A 197 -1.42 12.91 0.57
CA GLY A 197 -1.17 14.36 0.60
C GLY A 197 -2.14 15.12 -0.31
N PRO A 198 -2.11 14.88 -1.62
CA PRO A 198 -3.05 15.49 -2.56
C PRO A 198 -4.53 15.22 -2.24
N ALA A 199 -4.86 14.02 -1.72
CA ALA A 199 -6.21 13.71 -1.26
C ALA A 199 -6.63 14.59 -0.08
N ALA A 200 -5.74 14.79 0.91
CA ALA A 200 -5.99 15.67 2.05
C ALA A 200 -6.16 17.13 1.62
N SER A 201 -5.31 17.63 0.70
CA SER A 201 -5.43 18.97 0.11
C SER A 201 -6.77 19.17 -0.58
N THR A 202 -7.25 18.16 -1.32
CA THR A 202 -8.55 18.21 -1.99
C THR A 202 -9.71 18.28 -0.99
N ILE A 203 -9.68 17.48 0.07
CA ILE A 203 -10.68 17.53 1.16
C ILE A 203 -10.65 18.90 1.85
N GLY A 204 -9.45 19.43 2.14
CA GLY A 204 -9.27 20.74 2.72
C GLY A 204 -9.85 21.86 1.85
N GLY A 205 -9.59 21.81 0.54
CA GLY A 205 -10.15 22.74 -0.44
C GLY A 205 -11.67 22.70 -0.49
N ARG A 206 -12.28 21.49 -0.48
CA ARG A 206 -13.73 21.32 -0.38
C ARG A 206 -14.29 21.93 0.90
N PHE A 207 -13.67 21.65 2.04
CA PHE A 207 -14.12 22.15 3.34
C PHE A 207 -14.10 23.67 3.39
N LEU A 208 -13.04 24.30 2.88
CA LEU A 208 -12.87 25.76 2.88
C LEU A 208 -13.80 26.46 1.88
N SER A 209 -14.01 25.88 0.70
CA SER A 209 -14.85 26.48 -0.34
C SER A 209 -16.34 26.21 -0.13
N SER A 210 -16.70 25.14 0.57
CA SER A 210 -18.08 24.62 0.68
C SER A 210 -18.73 24.30 -0.68
N CYS A 211 -17.95 24.15 -1.75
CA CYS A 211 -18.44 23.83 -3.08
C CYS A 211 -18.69 22.32 -3.23
N SER A 212 -19.79 21.95 -3.90
CA SER A 212 -20.09 20.57 -4.28
C SER A 212 -19.41 20.16 -5.59
N GLU A 213 -19.07 21.12 -6.43
CA GLU A 213 -18.33 20.94 -7.68
C GLU A 213 -17.17 21.92 -7.71
N ALA A 214 -15.95 21.44 -7.82
CA ALA A 214 -14.74 22.28 -7.85
C ALA A 214 -13.54 21.54 -8.44
N LEU A 215 -12.63 22.30 -9.04
CA LEU A 215 -11.27 21.89 -9.31
C LEU A 215 -10.37 22.41 -8.18
N VAL A 216 -9.76 21.52 -7.43
CA VAL A 216 -8.74 21.86 -6.45
C VAL A 216 -7.38 21.78 -7.12
N VAL A 217 -6.59 22.84 -7.01
CA VAL A 217 -5.24 22.96 -7.55
C VAL A 217 -4.30 23.22 -6.37
N ASP A 218 -3.43 22.26 -6.08
CA ASP A 218 -2.40 22.35 -5.03
C ASP A 218 -1.05 22.61 -5.69
N VAL A 219 -0.54 23.84 -5.53
CA VAL A 219 0.72 24.29 -6.16
C VAL A 219 1.83 24.16 -5.12
N GLY A 220 2.71 23.18 -5.31
CA GLY A 220 3.90 22.96 -4.49
C GLY A 220 5.16 23.61 -5.09
N GLY A 221 6.31 23.37 -4.49
CA GLY A 221 7.60 23.86 -4.98
C GLY A 221 7.98 23.28 -6.35
N THR A 222 7.77 21.99 -6.56
CA THR A 222 8.20 21.26 -7.77
C THR A 222 7.07 20.77 -8.64
N THR A 223 5.89 20.50 -8.07
CA THR A 223 4.74 19.94 -8.75
C THR A 223 3.45 20.68 -8.41
N THR A 224 2.50 20.58 -9.32
CA THR A 224 1.13 21.02 -9.10
C THR A 224 0.20 19.82 -9.23
N ASP A 225 -0.57 19.55 -8.20
CA ASP A 225 -1.57 18.48 -8.14
C ASP A 225 -2.97 19.05 -8.38
N MET A 226 -3.73 18.39 -9.25
CA MET A 226 -5.10 18.79 -9.59
C MET A 226 -6.05 17.62 -9.31
N ALA A 227 -7.14 17.90 -8.61
CA ALA A 227 -8.19 16.95 -8.32
C ALA A 227 -9.59 17.56 -8.44
N LEU A 228 -10.55 16.73 -8.84
CA LEU A 228 -11.94 17.14 -8.97
C LEU A 228 -12.74 16.76 -7.73
N ILE A 229 -13.58 17.67 -7.30
CA ILE A 229 -14.70 17.45 -6.40
C ILE A 229 -15.95 17.37 -7.28
N ASP A 230 -16.70 16.30 -7.14
CA ASP A 230 -17.92 16.02 -7.87
C ASP A 230 -18.99 15.53 -6.88
N GLU A 231 -20.19 16.15 -6.92
CA GLU A 231 -21.27 15.90 -5.95
C GLU A 231 -20.81 15.92 -4.48
N GLY A 232 -19.87 16.83 -4.16
CA GLY A 232 -19.31 16.97 -2.81
C GLY A 232 -18.37 15.83 -2.38
N THR A 233 -17.91 14.99 -3.27
CA THR A 233 -16.94 13.92 -3.00
C THR A 233 -15.70 14.04 -3.89
N ILE A 234 -14.59 13.46 -3.44
CA ILE A 234 -13.40 13.37 -4.28
C ILE A 234 -13.63 12.30 -5.36
N ALA A 235 -13.34 12.65 -6.61
CA ALA A 235 -13.34 11.64 -7.68
C ALA A 235 -12.25 10.59 -7.42
N VAL A 236 -12.64 9.33 -7.29
CA VAL A 236 -11.74 8.20 -6.99
C VAL A 236 -11.50 7.35 -8.23
N SER A 237 -10.29 6.82 -8.37
CA SER A 237 -9.94 5.84 -9.39
C SER A 237 -10.26 4.42 -8.88
N GLU A 238 -11.25 3.78 -9.48
CA GLU A 238 -11.56 2.37 -9.23
C GLU A 238 -10.50 1.42 -9.84
N LYS A 239 -9.71 1.92 -10.80
CA LYS A 239 -8.64 1.15 -11.43
C LYS A 239 -7.40 1.02 -10.55
N GLY A 240 -7.38 1.67 -9.39
CA GLY A 240 -6.25 1.73 -8.46
C GLY A 240 -5.36 2.95 -8.67
N ALA A 241 -4.40 3.12 -7.76
CA ALA A 241 -3.39 4.17 -7.80
C ALA A 241 -2.18 3.73 -8.64
N ARG A 242 -1.59 4.67 -9.36
CA ARG A 242 -0.28 4.47 -9.99
C ARG A 242 0.78 5.24 -9.20
N VAL A 243 1.89 4.58 -8.89
CA VAL A 243 3.02 5.18 -8.17
C VAL A 243 4.29 4.84 -8.94
N GLY A 244 4.86 5.83 -9.60
CA GLY A 244 5.91 5.58 -10.59
C GLY A 244 5.40 4.66 -11.70
N GLU A 245 6.10 3.56 -11.91
CA GLU A 245 5.70 2.54 -12.90
C GLU A 245 4.80 1.44 -12.31
N ILE A 246 4.54 1.44 -11.00
CA ILE A 246 3.76 0.40 -10.33
C ILE A 246 2.29 0.79 -10.31
N GLU A 247 1.45 -0.06 -10.87
CA GLU A 247 -0.01 0.01 -10.76
C GLU A 247 -0.49 -0.82 -9.59
N THR A 248 -1.19 -0.18 -8.66
CA THR A 248 -1.71 -0.85 -7.45
C THR A 248 -3.20 -1.14 -7.57
N ALA A 249 -3.68 -2.09 -6.78
CA ALA A 249 -5.11 -2.40 -6.65
C ALA A 249 -5.83 -1.57 -5.58
N VAL A 250 -5.14 -0.60 -4.94
CA VAL A 250 -5.75 0.23 -3.90
C VAL A 250 -6.45 1.46 -4.50
N ARG A 251 -7.59 1.82 -3.93
CA ARG A 251 -8.36 3.02 -4.34
C ARG A 251 -7.58 4.27 -3.95
N ALA A 252 -7.56 5.24 -4.86
CA ALA A 252 -6.98 6.55 -4.57
C ALA A 252 -7.74 7.66 -5.31
N ALA A 253 -7.62 8.88 -4.82
CA ALA A 253 -8.14 10.06 -5.49
C ALA A 253 -7.60 10.15 -6.93
N ARG A 254 -8.45 10.56 -7.85
CA ARG A 254 -8.07 10.81 -9.24
C ARG A 254 -7.33 12.13 -9.31
N ILE A 255 -6.01 12.05 -9.24
CA ILE A 255 -5.11 13.21 -9.22
C ILE A 255 -4.35 13.27 -10.53
N ARG A 256 -4.21 14.47 -11.07
CA ARG A 256 -3.32 14.79 -12.17
C ARG A 256 -2.19 15.67 -11.66
N THR A 257 -0.98 15.15 -11.68
CA THR A 257 0.23 15.87 -11.32
C THR A 257 0.91 16.41 -12.57
N VAL A 258 1.35 17.66 -12.55
CA VAL A 258 2.19 18.29 -13.57
C VAL A 258 3.47 18.83 -12.91
N CYS A 259 4.61 18.72 -13.61
CA CYS A 259 5.91 19.20 -13.11
C CYS A 259 6.02 20.73 -13.34
N ILE A 260 5.13 21.48 -12.73
CA ILE A 260 5.16 22.94 -12.69
C ILE A 260 5.02 23.31 -11.21
N GLY A 261 6.05 23.92 -10.65
CA GLY A 261 6.14 24.38 -9.27
C GLY A 261 6.49 25.86 -9.23
N CYS A 262 6.61 26.41 -8.01
CA CYS A 262 6.90 27.83 -7.76
C CYS A 262 8.39 28.11 -7.48
N ASP A 263 9.28 27.10 -7.52
CA ASP A 263 10.72 27.25 -7.28
C ASP A 263 11.49 27.45 -8.57
#